data_0a0ba3f2062546a02eea1116a7fac3b8
#
_entry.id   0a0ba3f2062546a02eea1116a7fac3b8
#
_cell.length_a   1.000
_cell.length_b   1.000
_cell.length_c   1.000
_cell.angle_alpha   90.00
_cell.angle_beta   90.00
_cell.angle_gamma   90.00
#
_symmetry.space_group_name_H-M   'P 1'
#
loop_
_entity.id
_entity.type
_entity.pdbx_description
1 polymer ?
#
loop_
_entity_poly.entity_id
_entity_poly.type
_entity_poly.pdbx_seq_one_letter_code
_entity_poly.pdbx_strand_id
1 'polypeptide(L)'
;MARDNIRNFGIIAHIDHGKSTLSDRILELTKSVDERIMEDQILDNMDIERERGITIKARAVTLNYTAKDGKTYEFNLIDTPGHVDFAYEVSRSLAACEGAILVVDATQGVEAQTLANTYMALEHDLELVPILNKIDLPSAHPDEVAQEVEDVIGLPCMDAPRVSAKTGLNVDQVLERVVSDIPAPTGDPDAPLKALIFDSIYDSYKGVIVYIRVFEGTVKPGDTIKMMATGAEFTLVEVGHMGATSLTPCSQLQAGEVGYLTASIKTVQDTRVGDTVTLADRPTSEALPGYRQVKPMVFCGIYPADGAKYPDLKDALEKLQLNDASLTFELETSAALGFGFRCGFLGLLHMEIITERLEREFDLDIITTTPSVRYRLTMTDGTVEMIDNPSSYPDPSNIVKQEEPFVDVHLYTPNDYVGALMDLCQQKRGVLIDMKYLDDVRVDLHYALPLGEIVYDFFDAIKSRSRGYASYDYEFKEYRESDLVKLDFLLNGDPVDALSMIVFRDNAYAKGRRICEKLRDNIPRTLFEIPVQAAIGGKIIARETVKAMRKDVLAKCYGGDISRKKKLLEKQKEGKKKMRQLGSVSLPSEAFTAVLKLDSTDD
;
A
#
# COMPACT_ATOMS: atom_id res chain seq x y z
N MET A 1 -29.86 18.24 11.44
CA MET A 1 -30.65 17.13 12.06
C MET A 1 -30.41 17.18 13.58
N ALA A 2 -31.26 16.60 14.41
CA ALA A 2 -30.94 16.50 15.83
C ALA A 2 -29.72 15.57 15.99
N ARG A 3 -28.72 15.97 16.80
CA ARG A 3 -27.46 15.22 16.98
C ARG A 3 -27.70 13.76 17.42
N ASP A 4 -28.72 13.51 18.24
CA ASP A 4 -29.09 12.16 18.68
C ASP A 4 -29.44 11.20 17.54
N ASN A 5 -29.75 11.76 16.36
CA ASN A 5 -30.08 10.98 15.16
C ASN A 5 -28.89 10.86 14.19
N ILE A 6 -27.68 11.25 14.57
CA ILE A 6 -26.46 11.06 13.76
C ILE A 6 -25.77 9.78 14.18
N ARG A 7 -25.22 9.03 13.21
CA ARG A 7 -24.37 7.86 13.43
C ARG A 7 -23.17 7.93 12.49
N ASN A 8 -21.98 8.08 13.06
CA ASN A 8 -20.74 8.06 12.32
C ASN A 8 -20.07 6.71 12.51
N PHE A 9 -19.89 5.95 11.45
CA PHE A 9 -19.35 4.60 11.55
C PHE A 9 -18.53 4.21 10.34
N GLY A 10 -17.51 3.39 10.61
CA GLY A 10 -16.70 2.76 9.59
C GLY A 10 -17.16 1.35 9.25
N ILE A 11 -16.70 0.80 8.13
CA ILE A 11 -16.81 -0.63 7.83
C ILE A 11 -15.40 -1.18 7.77
N ILE A 12 -15.10 -2.15 8.62
CA ILE A 12 -13.82 -2.85 8.69
C ILE A 12 -14.02 -4.33 8.35
N ALA A 13 -13.10 -4.88 7.59
CA ALA A 13 -13.15 -6.27 7.15
C ALA A 13 -11.78 -6.75 6.73
N HIS A 14 -11.60 -8.07 6.70
CA HIS A 14 -10.53 -8.69 5.94
C HIS A 14 -10.81 -8.56 4.43
N ILE A 15 -9.75 -8.68 3.60
CA ILE A 15 -9.88 -8.71 2.13
C ILE A 15 -10.85 -9.83 1.74
N ASP A 16 -11.68 -9.58 0.75
CA ASP A 16 -12.68 -10.52 0.23
C ASP A 16 -13.82 -10.93 1.19
N HIS A 17 -13.91 -10.38 2.42
CA HIS A 17 -15.05 -10.63 3.33
C HIS A 17 -16.35 -9.95 2.89
N GLY A 18 -16.31 -9.14 1.83
CA GLY A 18 -17.49 -8.53 1.20
C GLY A 18 -17.85 -7.14 1.71
N LYS A 19 -16.84 -6.38 2.16
CA LYS A 19 -16.98 -4.99 2.63
C LYS A 19 -17.64 -4.08 1.58
N SER A 20 -17.05 -3.96 0.38
CA SER A 20 -17.56 -3.08 -0.70
C SER A 20 -18.96 -3.50 -1.16
N THR A 21 -19.23 -4.81 -1.24
CA THR A 21 -20.57 -5.33 -1.55
C THR A 21 -21.60 -4.95 -0.48
N LEU A 22 -21.20 -4.94 0.81
CA LEU A 22 -22.08 -4.49 1.88
C LEU A 22 -22.35 -2.99 1.79
N SER A 23 -21.31 -2.20 1.51
CA SER A 23 -21.43 -0.75 1.29
C SER A 23 -22.43 -0.45 0.17
N ASP A 24 -22.37 -1.15 -0.96
CA ASP A 24 -23.33 -1.02 -2.07
C ASP A 24 -24.77 -1.31 -1.62
N ARG A 25 -24.99 -2.39 -0.84
CA ARG A 25 -26.32 -2.72 -0.33
C ARG A 25 -26.86 -1.68 0.65
N ILE A 26 -26.01 -1.09 1.47
CA ILE A 26 -26.38 0.02 2.35
C ILE A 26 -26.83 1.24 1.52
N LEU A 27 -26.10 1.59 0.46
CA LEU A 27 -26.47 2.68 -0.45
C LEU A 27 -27.81 2.43 -1.15
N GLU A 28 -28.05 1.20 -1.58
CA GLU A 28 -29.28 0.78 -2.23
C GLU A 28 -30.49 0.84 -1.27
N LEU A 29 -30.36 0.29 -0.05
CA LEU A 29 -31.40 0.31 0.97
C LEU A 29 -31.77 1.72 1.44
N THR A 30 -30.77 2.61 1.54
CA THR A 30 -30.99 4.02 1.91
C THR A 30 -31.44 4.89 0.73
N LYS A 31 -31.50 4.32 -0.48
CA LYS A 31 -31.86 5.02 -1.73
C LYS A 31 -30.98 6.27 -1.97
N SER A 32 -29.73 6.22 -1.54
CA SER A 32 -28.78 7.33 -1.65
C SER A 32 -28.20 7.48 -3.04
N VAL A 33 -28.39 6.48 -3.88
CA VAL A 33 -27.99 6.43 -5.29
C VAL A 33 -29.21 6.07 -6.14
N ASP A 34 -29.37 6.73 -7.29
CA ASP A 34 -30.43 6.39 -8.25
C ASP A 34 -30.17 4.97 -8.80
N GLU A 35 -31.18 4.11 -8.86
CA GLU A 35 -31.09 2.74 -9.38
C GLU A 35 -30.48 2.66 -10.79
N ARG A 36 -30.58 3.75 -11.59
CA ARG A 36 -30.05 3.81 -12.96
C ARG A 36 -28.55 4.01 -13.05
N ILE A 37 -27.93 4.53 -11.98
CA ILE A 37 -26.49 4.81 -11.90
C ILE A 37 -25.80 3.91 -10.86
N MET A 38 -26.56 2.99 -10.25
CA MET A 38 -26.01 2.01 -9.33
C MET A 38 -25.16 1.01 -10.11
N GLU A 39 -23.88 0.95 -9.77
CA GLU A 39 -22.89 0.01 -10.30
C GLU A 39 -22.27 -0.77 -9.13
N ASP A 40 -21.71 -1.93 -9.42
CA ASP A 40 -20.97 -2.70 -8.42
C ASP A 40 -19.74 -1.91 -7.95
N GLN A 41 -19.51 -1.89 -6.64
CA GLN A 41 -18.41 -1.17 -6.00
C GLN A 41 -18.42 0.34 -6.32
N ILE A 42 -19.61 0.97 -6.19
CA ILE A 42 -19.81 2.39 -6.56
C ILE A 42 -18.95 3.35 -5.70
N LEU A 43 -18.54 2.95 -4.50
CA LEU A 43 -17.65 3.73 -3.65
C LEU A 43 -16.18 3.62 -4.09
N ASP A 44 -15.79 2.56 -4.78
CA ASP A 44 -14.47 2.37 -5.33
C ASP A 44 -14.34 3.17 -6.65
N ASN A 45 -13.78 4.38 -6.55
CA ASN A 45 -13.74 5.34 -7.68
C ASN A 45 -12.63 5.09 -8.68
N MET A 46 -11.57 4.38 -8.27
CA MET A 46 -10.44 4.10 -9.14
C MET A 46 -10.69 2.81 -9.91
N ASP A 47 -10.39 2.79 -11.21
CA ASP A 47 -10.48 1.56 -12.01
C ASP A 47 -9.62 0.44 -11.41
N ILE A 48 -8.47 0.80 -10.81
CA ILE A 48 -7.56 -0.13 -10.13
C ILE A 48 -8.23 -0.79 -8.91
N GLU A 49 -9.03 -0.06 -8.14
CA GLU A 49 -9.78 -0.60 -6.99
C GLU A 49 -10.75 -1.68 -7.46
N ARG A 50 -11.52 -1.39 -8.51
CA ARG A 50 -12.51 -2.31 -9.10
C ARG A 50 -11.87 -3.54 -9.73
N GLU A 51 -10.77 -3.37 -10.48
CA GLU A 51 -10.05 -4.46 -11.12
C GLU A 51 -9.40 -5.42 -10.11
N ARG A 52 -8.86 -4.87 -9.02
CA ARG A 52 -8.19 -5.65 -7.97
C ARG A 52 -9.14 -6.14 -6.88
N GLY A 53 -10.38 -5.63 -6.84
CA GLY A 53 -11.38 -5.95 -5.82
C GLY A 53 -11.02 -5.47 -4.42
N ILE A 54 -10.22 -4.41 -4.30
CA ILE A 54 -9.74 -3.85 -3.03
C ILE A 54 -10.03 -2.36 -2.97
N THR A 55 -10.49 -1.87 -1.82
CA THR A 55 -10.55 -0.43 -1.54
C THR A 55 -9.15 0.05 -1.17
N ILE A 56 -8.67 1.07 -1.86
CA ILE A 56 -7.35 1.68 -1.65
C ILE A 56 -7.49 2.93 -0.79
N LYS A 57 -8.47 3.77 -1.12
CA LYS A 57 -8.70 5.04 -0.43
C LYS A 57 -10.02 5.03 0.33
N ALA A 58 -9.98 5.48 1.59
CA ALA A 58 -11.19 5.62 2.39
C ALA A 58 -12.15 6.63 1.77
N ARG A 59 -13.45 6.34 1.83
CA ARG A 59 -14.49 7.21 1.31
C ARG A 59 -15.60 7.41 2.32
N ALA A 60 -15.92 8.67 2.60
CA ALA A 60 -17.03 9.01 3.48
C ALA A 60 -18.28 9.38 2.66
N VAL A 61 -19.44 8.91 3.11
CA VAL A 61 -20.75 9.19 2.48
C VAL A 61 -21.79 9.44 3.54
N THR A 62 -22.54 10.53 3.38
CA THR A 62 -23.68 10.88 4.23
C THR A 62 -24.97 10.31 3.63
N LEU A 63 -25.70 9.53 4.41
CA LEU A 63 -26.90 8.79 4.03
C LEU A 63 -28.06 9.14 4.97
N ASN A 64 -29.30 9.01 4.51
CA ASN A 64 -30.48 9.12 5.37
C ASN A 64 -31.17 7.76 5.46
N TYR A 65 -31.36 7.27 6.68
CA TYR A 65 -32.02 6.02 6.96
C TYR A 65 -33.24 6.23 7.87
N THR A 66 -34.40 5.74 7.45
CA THR A 66 -35.61 5.73 8.31
C THR A 66 -35.71 4.38 9.01
N ALA A 67 -35.42 4.36 10.30
CA ALA A 67 -35.39 3.17 11.12
C ALA A 67 -36.81 2.66 11.49
N LYS A 68 -36.86 1.45 12.04
CA LYS A 68 -38.12 0.82 12.50
C LYS A 68 -38.81 1.59 13.63
N ASP A 69 -38.11 2.44 14.36
CA ASP A 69 -38.64 3.35 15.37
C ASP A 69 -39.40 4.56 14.76
N GLY A 70 -39.41 4.68 13.44
CA GLY A 70 -40.07 5.77 12.69
C GLY A 70 -39.28 7.06 12.62
N LYS A 71 -38.04 7.12 13.17
CA LYS A 71 -37.15 8.29 13.06
C LYS A 71 -36.25 8.17 11.85
N THR A 72 -35.85 9.33 11.32
CA THR A 72 -34.84 9.39 10.29
C THR A 72 -33.48 9.71 10.92
N TYR A 73 -32.51 8.86 10.63
CA TYR A 73 -31.13 8.99 11.07
C TYR A 73 -30.25 9.45 9.90
N GLU A 74 -29.27 10.30 10.22
CA GLU A 74 -28.18 10.64 9.34
C GLU A 74 -27.02 9.71 9.61
N PHE A 75 -26.66 8.90 8.62
CA PHE A 75 -25.54 7.99 8.67
C PHE A 75 -24.36 8.58 7.92
N ASN A 76 -23.24 8.75 8.59
CA ASN A 76 -21.98 9.06 7.97
C ASN A 76 -21.15 7.78 7.91
N LEU A 77 -21.27 7.09 6.78
CA LEU A 77 -20.54 5.87 6.49
C LEU A 77 -19.16 6.20 5.97
N ILE A 78 -18.13 5.65 6.59
CA ILE A 78 -16.74 5.72 6.09
C ILE A 78 -16.31 4.33 5.65
N ASP A 79 -16.22 4.12 4.34
CA ASP A 79 -15.69 2.90 3.76
C ASP A 79 -14.17 2.91 3.84
N THR A 80 -13.57 1.90 4.49
CA THR A 80 -12.13 1.85 4.79
C THR A 80 -11.42 0.82 3.93
N PRO A 81 -10.11 0.99 3.63
CA PRO A 81 -9.31 -0.09 3.04
C PRO A 81 -9.28 -1.35 3.91
N GLY A 82 -9.10 -2.51 3.28
CA GLY A 82 -8.97 -3.79 4.00
C GLY A 82 -7.53 -4.34 4.06
N HIS A 83 -6.55 -3.73 3.40
CA HIS A 83 -5.20 -4.24 3.27
C HIS A 83 -4.24 -3.60 4.29
N VAL A 84 -3.28 -4.39 4.80
CA VAL A 84 -2.28 -3.96 5.81
C VAL A 84 -1.49 -2.71 5.40
N ASP A 85 -1.10 -2.58 4.13
CA ASP A 85 -0.37 -1.41 3.63
C ASP A 85 -1.16 -0.10 3.83
N PHE A 86 -2.49 -0.17 3.96
CA PHE A 86 -3.37 0.97 4.15
C PHE A 86 -3.91 1.10 5.59
N ALA A 87 -3.31 0.40 6.56
CA ALA A 87 -3.71 0.48 7.97
C ALA A 87 -3.76 1.93 8.50
N TYR A 88 -2.88 2.79 7.99
CA TYR A 88 -2.88 4.22 8.30
C TYR A 88 -4.16 4.94 7.82
N GLU A 89 -4.65 4.62 6.62
CA GLU A 89 -5.93 5.13 6.09
C GLU A 89 -7.10 4.68 6.96
N VAL A 90 -7.07 3.41 7.39
CA VAL A 90 -8.09 2.83 8.29
C VAL A 90 -8.11 3.59 9.61
N SER A 91 -6.96 3.74 10.27
CA SER A 91 -6.85 4.44 11.57
C SER A 91 -7.37 5.87 11.51
N ARG A 92 -7.04 6.62 10.44
CA ARG A 92 -7.54 7.99 10.25
C ARG A 92 -9.05 8.06 10.10
N SER A 93 -9.60 7.13 9.33
CA SER A 93 -11.03 7.04 9.07
C SER A 93 -11.81 6.68 10.34
N LEU A 94 -11.29 5.73 11.10
CA LEU A 94 -11.90 5.30 12.36
C LEU A 94 -11.90 6.40 13.41
N ALA A 95 -10.89 7.26 13.48
CA ALA A 95 -10.86 8.39 14.40
C ALA A 95 -11.98 9.43 14.15
N ALA A 96 -12.66 9.38 13.00
CA ALA A 96 -13.82 10.22 12.70
C ALA A 96 -15.16 9.56 13.09
N CYS A 97 -15.14 8.34 13.62
CA CYS A 97 -16.31 7.50 13.91
C CYS A 97 -16.57 7.36 15.42
N GLU A 98 -17.79 6.98 15.77
CA GLU A 98 -18.20 6.51 17.10
C GLU A 98 -18.34 4.99 17.15
N GLY A 99 -18.37 4.32 16.00
CA GLY A 99 -18.41 2.86 15.93
C GLY A 99 -17.95 2.32 14.59
N ALA A 100 -17.86 0.99 14.49
CA ALA A 100 -17.53 0.31 13.26
C ALA A 100 -18.30 -1.00 13.10
N ILE A 101 -18.70 -1.30 11.86
CA ILE A 101 -19.23 -2.62 11.48
C ILE A 101 -18.02 -3.52 11.20
N LEU A 102 -17.92 -4.62 11.93
CA LEU A 102 -16.93 -5.65 11.71
C LEU A 102 -17.53 -6.76 10.84
N VAL A 103 -17.09 -6.85 9.59
CA VAL A 103 -17.60 -7.86 8.65
C VAL A 103 -16.73 -9.10 8.71
N VAL A 104 -17.32 -10.23 9.09
CA VAL A 104 -16.67 -11.53 9.12
C VAL A 104 -17.32 -12.46 8.11
N ASP A 105 -16.51 -13.13 7.30
CA ASP A 105 -16.98 -14.14 6.34
C ASP A 105 -17.36 -15.42 7.09
N ALA A 106 -18.61 -15.87 6.97
CA ALA A 106 -19.10 -17.09 7.61
C ALA A 106 -18.47 -18.39 7.05
N THR A 107 -17.63 -18.31 6.00
CA THR A 107 -16.92 -19.45 5.42
C THR A 107 -15.45 -19.50 5.82
N GLN A 108 -14.85 -18.34 6.14
CA GLN A 108 -13.42 -18.21 6.45
C GLN A 108 -13.15 -17.91 7.94
N GLY A 109 -14.09 -17.22 8.61
CA GLY A 109 -13.99 -16.85 10.01
C GLY A 109 -13.03 -15.68 10.28
N VAL A 110 -12.34 -15.73 11.42
CA VAL A 110 -11.41 -14.65 11.83
C VAL A 110 -10.08 -14.78 11.10
N GLU A 111 -9.69 -13.72 10.43
CA GLU A 111 -8.46 -13.61 9.65
C GLU A 111 -7.52 -12.52 10.22
N ALA A 112 -6.27 -12.41 9.74
CA ALA A 112 -5.27 -11.48 10.27
C ALA A 112 -5.77 -10.04 10.37
N GLN A 113 -6.35 -9.51 9.28
CA GLN A 113 -6.83 -8.13 9.23
C GLN A 113 -8.12 -7.93 10.03
N THR A 114 -8.90 -8.99 10.28
CA THR A 114 -10.03 -8.93 11.21
C THR A 114 -9.55 -8.52 12.59
N LEU A 115 -8.49 -9.16 13.08
CA LEU A 115 -7.88 -8.84 14.39
C LEU A 115 -7.21 -7.47 14.39
N ALA A 116 -6.36 -7.19 13.42
CA ALA A 116 -5.63 -5.92 13.34
C ALA A 116 -6.58 -4.72 13.29
N ASN A 117 -7.63 -4.78 12.44
CA ASN A 117 -8.63 -3.72 12.33
C ASN A 117 -9.48 -3.60 13.61
N THR A 118 -9.80 -4.72 14.27
CA THR A 118 -10.51 -4.71 15.56
C THR A 118 -9.70 -4.01 16.63
N TYR A 119 -8.44 -4.34 16.80
CA TYR A 119 -7.57 -3.67 17.79
C TYR A 119 -7.44 -2.18 17.50
N MET A 120 -7.31 -1.82 16.22
CA MET A 120 -7.24 -0.41 15.80
C MET A 120 -8.53 0.35 16.14
N ALA A 121 -9.71 -0.27 15.96
CA ALA A 121 -10.98 0.31 16.34
C ALA A 121 -11.09 0.48 17.87
N LEU A 122 -10.60 -0.49 18.64
CA LEU A 122 -10.57 -0.43 20.10
C LEU A 122 -9.60 0.63 20.63
N GLU A 123 -8.48 0.89 19.95
CA GLU A 123 -7.57 2.00 20.30
C GLU A 123 -8.24 3.37 20.17
N HIS A 124 -9.28 3.47 19.34
CA HIS A 124 -10.10 4.67 19.16
C HIS A 124 -11.38 4.68 20.02
N ASP A 125 -11.53 3.74 20.97
CA ASP A 125 -12.72 3.57 21.83
C ASP A 125 -14.04 3.44 21.03
N LEU A 126 -14.01 2.77 19.86
CA LEU A 126 -15.18 2.61 19.01
C LEU A 126 -16.07 1.43 19.48
N GLU A 127 -17.39 1.63 19.38
CA GLU A 127 -18.34 0.53 19.50
C GLU A 127 -18.29 -0.36 18.26
N LEU A 128 -18.12 -1.67 18.46
CA LEU A 128 -18.00 -2.64 17.38
C LEU A 128 -19.30 -3.43 17.19
N VAL A 129 -19.80 -3.45 15.97
CA VAL A 129 -20.99 -4.20 15.55
C VAL A 129 -20.55 -5.35 14.65
N PRO A 130 -20.32 -6.57 15.19
CA PRO A 130 -19.98 -7.73 14.38
C PRO A 130 -21.16 -8.17 13.52
N ILE A 131 -20.87 -8.60 12.28
CA ILE A 131 -21.83 -9.23 11.37
C ILE A 131 -21.20 -10.44 10.69
N LEU A 132 -21.99 -11.45 10.40
CA LEU A 132 -21.58 -12.66 9.69
C LEU A 132 -22.09 -12.62 8.26
N ASN A 133 -21.19 -12.42 7.31
CA ASN A 133 -21.51 -12.28 5.88
C ASN A 133 -21.37 -13.61 5.13
N LYS A 134 -21.88 -13.64 3.89
CA LYS A 134 -21.84 -14.77 2.94
C LYS A 134 -22.57 -16.02 3.43
N ILE A 135 -23.62 -15.86 4.22
CA ILE A 135 -24.44 -16.99 4.69
C ILE A 135 -25.20 -17.72 3.57
N ASP A 136 -25.22 -17.17 2.37
CA ASP A 136 -25.78 -17.77 1.16
C ASP A 136 -24.90 -18.90 0.58
N LEU A 137 -23.66 -19.00 1.02
CA LEU A 137 -22.73 -20.03 0.54
C LEU A 137 -22.96 -21.36 1.27
N PRO A 138 -22.92 -22.52 0.55
CA PRO A 138 -23.08 -23.83 1.17
C PRO A 138 -22.03 -24.19 2.23
N SER A 139 -20.87 -23.56 2.16
CA SER A 139 -19.75 -23.74 3.09
C SER A 139 -19.79 -22.78 4.29
N ALA A 140 -20.87 -22.01 4.45
CA ALA A 140 -20.99 -21.08 5.57
C ALA A 140 -21.33 -21.82 6.88
N HIS A 141 -20.58 -21.54 7.93
CA HIS A 141 -20.75 -22.06 9.29
C HIS A 141 -20.95 -20.92 10.30
N PRO A 142 -22.06 -20.16 10.22
CA PRO A 142 -22.22 -18.92 10.99
C PRO A 142 -22.19 -19.12 12.50
N ASP A 143 -22.67 -20.28 13.04
CA ASP A 143 -22.64 -20.54 14.49
C ASP A 143 -21.21 -20.78 14.99
N GLU A 144 -20.39 -21.52 14.22
CA GLU A 144 -19.00 -21.79 14.55
C GLU A 144 -18.15 -20.51 14.48
N VAL A 145 -18.37 -19.71 13.42
CA VAL A 145 -17.67 -18.42 13.25
C VAL A 145 -18.10 -17.41 14.32
N ALA A 146 -19.38 -17.38 14.73
CA ALA A 146 -19.80 -16.53 15.84
C ALA A 146 -19.06 -16.88 17.14
N GLN A 147 -18.96 -18.18 17.44
CA GLN A 147 -18.23 -18.65 18.61
C GLN A 147 -16.74 -18.31 18.53
N GLU A 148 -16.13 -18.44 17.34
CA GLU A 148 -14.74 -18.07 17.11
C GLU A 148 -14.48 -16.57 17.36
N VAL A 149 -15.38 -15.68 16.88
CA VAL A 149 -15.28 -14.24 17.15
C VAL A 149 -15.32 -13.96 18.66
N GLU A 150 -16.22 -14.66 19.40
CA GLU A 150 -16.26 -14.52 20.86
C GLU A 150 -14.99 -15.02 21.56
N ASP A 151 -14.47 -16.17 21.14
CA ASP A 151 -13.31 -16.81 21.77
C ASP A 151 -11.99 -16.09 21.46
N VAL A 152 -11.83 -15.61 20.21
CA VAL A 152 -10.56 -15.03 19.72
C VAL A 152 -10.52 -13.51 19.94
N ILE A 153 -11.63 -12.82 19.69
CA ILE A 153 -11.72 -11.35 19.76
C ILE A 153 -12.29 -10.89 21.11
N GLY A 154 -13.18 -11.69 21.70
CA GLY A 154 -13.90 -11.33 22.92
C GLY A 154 -15.13 -10.44 22.69
N LEU A 155 -15.62 -10.34 21.45
CA LEU A 155 -16.82 -9.57 21.09
C LEU A 155 -18.06 -10.47 21.09
N PRO A 156 -19.17 -10.11 21.75
CA PRO A 156 -20.43 -10.85 21.66
C PRO A 156 -20.90 -10.97 20.21
N CYS A 157 -21.01 -12.18 19.67
CA CYS A 157 -21.30 -12.42 18.25
C CYS A 157 -22.42 -13.42 18.00
N MET A 158 -22.88 -14.17 19.02
CA MET A 158 -23.92 -15.17 18.84
C MET A 158 -25.25 -14.59 18.33
N ASP A 159 -25.56 -13.35 18.71
CA ASP A 159 -26.75 -12.60 18.27
C ASP A 159 -26.46 -11.65 17.10
N ALA A 160 -25.26 -11.74 16.48
CA ALA A 160 -24.88 -10.89 15.37
C ALA A 160 -25.77 -11.13 14.13
N PRO A 161 -26.07 -10.08 13.35
CA PRO A 161 -26.79 -10.21 12.08
C PRO A 161 -26.07 -11.18 11.13
N ARG A 162 -26.83 -12.16 10.63
CA ARG A 162 -26.38 -13.14 9.63
C ARG A 162 -26.87 -12.69 8.27
N VAL A 163 -25.98 -12.24 7.42
CA VAL A 163 -26.30 -11.52 6.20
C VAL A 163 -25.67 -12.14 4.95
N SER A 164 -26.28 -11.85 3.82
CA SER A 164 -25.63 -11.98 2.53
C SER A 164 -25.62 -10.62 1.84
N ALA A 165 -24.50 -9.94 1.81
CA ALA A 165 -24.33 -8.70 1.08
C ALA A 165 -24.62 -8.89 -0.42
N LYS A 166 -24.25 -10.05 -0.99
CA LYS A 166 -24.49 -10.39 -2.39
C LYS A 166 -25.97 -10.44 -2.76
N THR A 167 -26.81 -11.04 -1.91
CA THR A 167 -28.25 -11.20 -2.18
C THR A 167 -29.12 -10.13 -1.53
N GLY A 168 -28.55 -9.29 -0.65
CA GLY A 168 -29.26 -8.29 0.16
C GLY A 168 -30.00 -8.88 1.37
N LEU A 169 -29.83 -10.18 1.65
CA LEU A 169 -30.52 -10.86 2.74
C LEU A 169 -30.11 -10.29 4.10
N ASN A 170 -31.10 -9.87 4.92
CA ASN A 170 -30.94 -9.37 6.28
C ASN A 170 -30.04 -8.11 6.44
N VAL A 171 -29.70 -7.40 5.38
CA VAL A 171 -28.86 -6.20 5.48
C VAL A 171 -29.58 -5.06 6.23
N ASP A 172 -30.92 -5.04 6.20
CA ASP A 172 -31.73 -4.12 7.02
C ASP A 172 -31.45 -4.29 8.53
N GLN A 173 -31.16 -5.51 9.00
CA GLN A 173 -30.83 -5.76 10.41
C GLN A 173 -29.51 -5.11 10.81
N VAL A 174 -28.55 -5.00 9.88
CA VAL A 174 -27.28 -4.30 10.13
C VAL A 174 -27.55 -2.83 10.42
N LEU A 175 -28.39 -2.17 9.62
CA LEU A 175 -28.73 -0.75 9.81
C LEU A 175 -29.49 -0.50 11.12
N GLU A 176 -30.35 -1.42 11.53
CA GLU A 176 -31.01 -1.34 12.84
C GLU A 176 -30.01 -1.51 14.00
N ARG A 177 -28.99 -2.38 13.87
CA ARG A 177 -27.91 -2.52 14.86
C ARG A 177 -27.06 -1.26 14.92
N VAL A 178 -26.76 -0.61 13.80
CA VAL A 178 -26.09 0.70 13.77
C VAL A 178 -26.88 1.74 14.56
N VAL A 179 -28.23 1.78 14.41
CA VAL A 179 -29.07 2.69 15.18
C VAL A 179 -29.06 2.41 16.67
N SER A 180 -29.14 1.11 17.08
CA SER A 180 -29.27 0.72 18.48
C SER A 180 -27.94 0.71 19.23
N ASP A 181 -26.86 0.27 18.60
CA ASP A 181 -25.60 -0.07 19.27
C ASP A 181 -24.57 1.06 19.16
N ILE A 182 -24.47 1.73 17.99
CA ILE A 182 -23.51 2.83 17.84
C ILE A 182 -24.05 4.10 18.53
N PRO A 183 -23.29 4.72 19.46
CA PRO A 183 -23.74 5.92 20.16
C PRO A 183 -23.86 7.13 19.21
N ALA A 184 -24.72 8.07 19.58
CA ALA A 184 -24.74 9.36 18.92
C ALA A 184 -23.49 10.17 19.26
N PRO A 185 -22.99 11.01 18.32
CA PRO A 185 -21.83 11.83 18.57
C PRO A 185 -22.09 12.84 19.69
N THR A 186 -21.04 13.10 20.47
CA THR A 186 -21.05 14.14 21.52
C THR A 186 -20.55 15.49 20.98
N GLY A 187 -20.58 16.54 21.79
CA GLY A 187 -20.02 17.86 21.48
C GLY A 187 -21.03 19.00 21.68
N ASP A 188 -20.54 20.22 21.83
CA ASP A 188 -21.33 21.44 22.01
C ASP A 188 -21.23 22.33 20.77
N PRO A 189 -22.31 22.60 20.03
CA PRO A 189 -22.29 23.45 18.84
C PRO A 189 -21.95 24.92 19.14
N ASP A 190 -22.10 25.38 20.37
CA ASP A 190 -21.78 26.74 20.80
C ASP A 190 -20.35 26.92 21.34
N ALA A 191 -19.61 25.81 21.51
CA ALA A 191 -18.20 25.84 21.90
C ALA A 191 -17.29 26.42 20.79
N PRO A 192 -16.02 26.75 21.07
CA PRO A 192 -15.04 27.06 20.03
C PRO A 192 -14.89 25.88 19.06
N LEU A 193 -14.81 26.18 17.76
CA LEU A 193 -14.68 25.14 16.74
C LEU A 193 -13.46 24.25 17.00
N LYS A 194 -13.69 22.94 17.00
CA LYS A 194 -12.68 21.90 17.06
C LYS A 194 -13.06 20.81 16.07
N ALA A 195 -12.43 20.79 14.92
CA ALA A 195 -12.69 19.80 13.88
C ALA A 195 -11.39 19.08 13.46
N LEU A 196 -11.47 17.78 13.23
CA LEU A 196 -10.37 16.93 12.83
C LEU A 196 -10.35 16.80 11.31
N ILE A 197 -9.21 17.02 10.68
CA ILE A 197 -9.00 16.65 9.28
C ILE A 197 -8.67 15.15 9.22
N PHE A 198 -9.58 14.35 8.68
CA PHE A 198 -9.30 12.91 8.54
C PHE A 198 -8.86 12.53 7.12
N ASP A 199 -9.16 13.33 6.09
CA ASP A 199 -8.65 13.17 4.74
C ASP A 199 -8.68 14.50 3.96
N SER A 200 -8.02 14.53 2.80
CA SER A 200 -8.09 15.63 1.85
C SER A 200 -7.89 15.13 0.42
N ILE A 201 -8.53 15.79 -0.54
CA ILE A 201 -8.33 15.53 -1.96
C ILE A 201 -8.06 16.84 -2.69
N TYR A 202 -7.31 16.75 -3.77
CA TYR A 202 -7.14 17.86 -4.70
C TYR A 202 -8.09 17.72 -5.88
N ASP A 203 -8.91 18.73 -6.07
CA ASP A 203 -9.79 18.89 -7.23
C ASP A 203 -9.30 20.02 -8.12
N SER A 204 -9.21 19.80 -9.43
CA SER A 204 -8.68 20.80 -10.37
C SER A 204 -9.50 22.09 -10.47
N TYR A 205 -10.77 22.06 -10.06
CA TYR A 205 -11.70 23.18 -10.11
C TYR A 205 -11.90 23.86 -8.73
N LYS A 206 -12.02 23.06 -7.67
CA LYS A 206 -12.29 23.54 -6.30
C LYS A 206 -11.02 23.76 -5.47
N GLY A 207 -9.86 23.30 -5.95
CA GLY A 207 -8.62 23.25 -5.17
C GLY A 207 -8.63 22.11 -4.16
N VAL A 208 -8.04 22.33 -2.98
CA VAL A 208 -8.05 21.33 -1.92
C VAL A 208 -9.42 21.28 -1.25
N ILE A 209 -10.03 20.10 -1.27
CA ILE A 209 -11.24 19.75 -0.52
C ILE A 209 -10.79 18.99 0.72
N VAL A 210 -11.10 19.51 1.90
CA VAL A 210 -10.69 18.95 3.18
C VAL A 210 -11.88 18.25 3.81
N TYR A 211 -11.72 16.98 4.17
CA TYR A 211 -12.74 16.21 4.89
C TYR A 211 -12.54 16.34 6.39
N ILE A 212 -13.60 16.74 7.08
CA ILE A 212 -13.56 17.03 8.50
C ILE A 212 -14.64 16.30 9.29
N ARG A 213 -14.29 15.99 10.54
CA ARG A 213 -15.21 15.62 11.59
C ARG A 213 -15.27 16.75 12.61
N VAL A 214 -16.44 17.35 12.78
CA VAL A 214 -16.64 18.44 13.77
C VAL A 214 -16.92 17.82 15.14
N PHE A 215 -16.00 18.01 16.08
CA PHE A 215 -16.17 17.55 17.48
C PHE A 215 -16.88 18.58 18.32
N GLU A 216 -16.49 19.87 18.20
CA GLU A 216 -17.07 20.98 18.94
C GLU A 216 -17.28 22.17 18.01
N GLY A 217 -18.29 22.99 18.34
CA GLY A 217 -18.55 24.24 17.63
C GLY A 217 -19.34 24.09 16.36
N THR A 218 -19.34 25.15 15.57
CA THR A 218 -20.04 25.28 14.30
C THR A 218 -19.16 26.01 13.30
N VAL A 219 -19.19 25.59 12.03
CA VAL A 219 -18.46 26.20 10.92
C VAL A 219 -19.37 26.42 9.72
N LYS A 220 -19.22 27.58 9.04
CA LYS A 220 -20.07 27.98 7.92
C LYS A 220 -19.25 28.70 6.82
N PRO A 221 -19.76 28.80 5.59
CA PRO A 221 -19.13 29.60 4.54
C PRO A 221 -18.93 31.06 4.99
N GLY A 222 -17.75 31.61 4.64
CA GLY A 222 -17.34 32.97 5.04
C GLY A 222 -16.58 33.04 6.36
N ASP A 223 -16.57 32.00 7.18
CA ASP A 223 -15.74 31.97 8.38
C ASP A 223 -14.24 31.89 7.99
N THR A 224 -13.40 32.52 8.80
CA THR A 224 -11.94 32.36 8.68
C THR A 224 -11.49 31.27 9.64
N ILE A 225 -11.00 30.18 9.08
CA ILE A 225 -10.47 29.03 9.84
C ILE A 225 -8.95 29.15 9.99
N LYS A 226 -8.43 28.50 11.02
CA LYS A 226 -7.01 28.36 11.30
C LYS A 226 -6.65 26.89 11.45
N MET A 227 -5.62 26.46 10.75
CA MET A 227 -4.97 25.16 10.91
C MET A 227 -4.02 25.22 12.10
N MET A 228 -4.22 24.38 13.11
CA MET A 228 -3.45 24.53 14.36
C MET A 228 -2.00 24.09 14.23
N ALA A 229 -1.69 23.07 13.41
CA ALA A 229 -0.32 22.58 13.23
C ALA A 229 0.53 23.50 12.36
N THR A 230 -0.04 24.08 11.29
CA THR A 230 0.70 24.95 10.36
C THR A 230 0.55 26.42 10.69
N GLY A 231 -0.50 26.80 11.42
CA GLY A 231 -0.85 28.20 11.71
C GLY A 231 -1.46 28.94 10.51
N ALA A 232 -1.66 28.26 9.37
CA ALA A 232 -2.24 28.84 8.17
C ALA A 232 -3.72 29.22 8.37
N GLU A 233 -4.13 30.35 7.83
CA GLU A 233 -5.51 30.87 7.94
C GLU A 233 -6.14 30.96 6.56
N PHE A 234 -7.40 30.51 6.45
CA PHE A 234 -8.14 30.49 5.19
C PHE A 234 -9.60 30.91 5.42
N THR A 235 -10.15 31.67 4.47
CA THR A 235 -11.58 31.96 4.46
C THR A 235 -12.33 30.88 3.70
N LEU A 236 -13.35 30.30 4.33
CA LEU A 236 -14.16 29.24 3.76
C LEU A 236 -15.02 29.75 2.61
N VAL A 237 -15.00 29.02 1.51
CA VAL A 237 -15.85 29.26 0.35
C VAL A 237 -17.13 28.43 0.45
N GLU A 238 -17.01 27.17 0.82
CA GLU A 238 -18.11 26.21 0.85
C GLU A 238 -17.89 25.19 1.97
N VAL A 239 -18.97 24.76 2.60
CA VAL A 239 -19.04 23.59 3.49
C VAL A 239 -20.21 22.72 3.06
N GLY A 240 -20.14 21.41 3.34
CA GLY A 240 -21.23 20.51 2.95
C GLY A 240 -21.01 19.07 3.36
N HIS A 241 -21.94 18.22 2.95
CA HIS A 241 -21.94 16.77 3.17
C HIS A 241 -21.46 16.02 1.93
N MET A 242 -20.92 14.84 2.13
CA MET A 242 -20.41 13.97 1.07
C MET A 242 -21.50 13.00 0.63
N GLY A 243 -22.13 13.26 -0.52
CA GLY A 243 -23.04 12.28 -1.13
C GLY A 243 -22.26 11.15 -1.83
N ALA A 244 -22.96 10.08 -2.16
CA ALA A 244 -22.37 8.91 -2.81
C ALA A 244 -21.74 9.24 -4.18
N THR A 245 -22.32 10.19 -4.93
CA THR A 245 -21.88 10.56 -6.27
C THR A 245 -21.46 12.02 -6.40
N SER A 246 -21.77 12.87 -5.43
CA SER A 246 -21.53 14.31 -5.50
C SER A 246 -21.44 14.96 -4.11
N LEU A 247 -20.72 16.08 -4.04
CA LEU A 247 -20.69 16.92 -2.86
C LEU A 247 -21.96 17.76 -2.78
N THR A 248 -22.58 17.82 -1.61
CA THR A 248 -23.82 18.58 -1.36
C THR A 248 -23.55 19.75 -0.41
N PRO A 249 -23.52 20.99 -0.91
CA PRO A 249 -23.31 22.17 -0.06
C PRO A 249 -24.41 22.32 1.00
N CYS A 250 -24.01 22.77 2.18
CA CYS A 250 -24.94 23.12 3.27
C CYS A 250 -24.65 24.50 3.86
N SER A 251 -25.55 24.98 4.70
CA SER A 251 -25.40 26.31 5.32
C SER A 251 -24.34 26.34 6.43
N GLN A 252 -24.12 25.22 7.10
CA GLN A 252 -23.17 25.07 8.20
C GLN A 252 -22.97 23.58 8.53
N LEU A 253 -21.83 23.27 9.18
CA LEU A 253 -21.59 21.99 9.85
C LEU A 253 -21.44 22.24 11.35
N GLN A 254 -22.02 21.37 12.17
CA GLN A 254 -22.06 21.48 13.63
C GLN A 254 -21.38 20.31 14.31
N ALA A 255 -21.13 20.44 15.62
CA ALA A 255 -20.63 19.37 16.46
C ALA A 255 -21.43 18.07 16.24
N GLY A 256 -20.73 17.00 15.93
CA GLY A 256 -21.31 15.69 15.59
C GLY A 256 -21.29 15.36 14.10
N GLU A 257 -21.24 16.33 13.22
CA GLU A 257 -21.34 16.11 11.77
C GLU A 257 -19.99 15.81 11.12
N VAL A 258 -20.04 14.98 10.07
CA VAL A 258 -18.95 14.70 9.15
C VAL A 258 -19.26 15.43 7.84
N GLY A 259 -18.26 16.11 7.29
CA GLY A 259 -18.49 16.87 6.06
C GLY A 259 -17.18 17.31 5.41
N TYR A 260 -17.30 18.21 4.44
CA TYR A 260 -16.16 18.80 3.76
C TYR A 260 -16.15 20.32 3.88
N LEU A 261 -14.97 20.88 3.69
CA LEU A 261 -14.79 22.32 3.51
C LEU A 261 -13.87 22.61 2.31
N THR A 262 -14.10 23.76 1.68
CA THR A 262 -13.21 24.32 0.65
C THR A 262 -12.87 25.77 0.99
N ALA A 263 -11.61 26.14 0.79
CA ALA A 263 -11.11 27.46 1.16
C ALA A 263 -10.09 28.04 0.17
N SER A 264 -10.17 27.67 -1.11
CA SER A 264 -9.21 28.07 -2.15
C SER A 264 -7.75 27.81 -1.76
N ILE A 265 -7.51 26.72 -1.04
CA ILE A 265 -6.19 26.31 -0.59
C ILE A 265 -5.43 25.80 -1.82
N LYS A 266 -4.27 26.38 -2.09
CA LYS A 266 -3.46 26.06 -3.26
C LYS A 266 -2.39 25.00 -2.97
N THR A 267 -2.00 24.87 -1.70
CA THR A 267 -0.89 24.05 -1.26
C THR A 267 -1.40 23.05 -0.23
N VAL A 268 -1.36 21.77 -0.55
CA VAL A 268 -1.81 20.69 0.37
C VAL A 268 -0.92 20.62 1.61
N GLN A 269 0.32 21.05 1.52
CA GLN A 269 1.21 21.15 2.69
C GLN A 269 0.65 22.02 3.83
N ASP A 270 -0.30 22.91 3.52
CA ASP A 270 -0.98 23.75 4.51
C ASP A 270 -2.14 23.01 5.22
N THR A 271 -2.61 21.88 4.66
CA THR A 271 -3.68 21.05 5.21
C THR A 271 -3.16 19.65 5.53
N ARG A 272 -2.57 19.50 6.70
CA ARG A 272 -2.09 18.19 7.12
C ARG A 272 -3.24 17.35 7.63
N VAL A 273 -3.35 16.11 7.13
CA VAL A 273 -4.28 15.13 7.68
C VAL A 273 -3.90 14.86 9.14
N GLY A 274 -4.89 14.89 10.04
CA GLY A 274 -4.69 14.82 11.49
C GLY A 274 -4.55 16.18 12.17
N ASP A 275 -4.55 17.28 11.40
CA ASP A 275 -4.56 18.61 12.00
C ASP A 275 -5.94 18.97 12.55
N THR A 276 -5.95 19.88 13.50
CA THR A 276 -7.15 20.47 14.07
C THR A 276 -7.48 21.78 13.39
N VAL A 277 -8.71 21.90 12.92
CA VAL A 277 -9.26 23.15 12.38
C VAL A 277 -10.03 23.88 13.47
N THR A 278 -9.76 25.18 13.63
CA THR A 278 -10.47 26.07 14.54
C THR A 278 -10.83 27.38 13.86
N LEU A 279 -11.67 28.22 14.48
CA LEU A 279 -11.94 29.58 13.99
C LEU A 279 -10.80 30.54 14.38
N ALA A 280 -10.39 31.40 13.46
CA ALA A 280 -9.30 32.36 13.70
C ALA A 280 -9.68 33.41 14.74
N ASP A 281 -10.94 33.83 14.79
CA ASP A 281 -11.47 34.84 15.73
C ASP A 281 -11.77 34.27 17.12
N ARG A 282 -12.05 32.93 17.21
CA ARG A 282 -12.34 32.24 18.48
C ARG A 282 -11.65 30.87 18.51
N PRO A 283 -10.31 30.85 18.58
CA PRO A 283 -9.58 29.58 18.50
C PRO A 283 -9.76 28.73 19.74
N THR A 284 -9.78 27.40 19.53
CA THR A 284 -9.68 26.44 20.64
C THR A 284 -8.27 26.48 21.24
N SER A 285 -8.15 26.21 22.54
CA SER A 285 -6.87 26.19 23.25
C SER A 285 -6.14 24.83 23.08
N GLU A 286 -6.85 23.77 22.74
CA GLU A 286 -6.34 22.40 22.67
C GLU A 286 -6.57 21.81 21.28
N ALA A 287 -5.49 21.32 20.67
CA ALA A 287 -5.58 20.51 19.47
C ALA A 287 -6.11 19.11 19.79
N LEU A 288 -6.81 18.51 18.84
CA LEU A 288 -7.15 17.11 18.90
C LEU A 288 -5.88 16.25 18.81
N PRO A 289 -5.86 15.03 19.37
CA PRO A 289 -4.75 14.13 19.16
C PRO A 289 -4.56 13.92 17.66
N GLY A 290 -3.39 14.32 17.16
CA GLY A 290 -3.06 14.13 15.76
C GLY A 290 -2.66 12.69 15.46
N TYR A 291 -2.64 12.33 14.18
CA TYR A 291 -2.15 11.02 13.77
C TYR A 291 -0.64 10.91 13.90
N ARG A 292 -0.16 9.70 14.19
CA ARG A 292 1.28 9.40 14.08
C ARG A 292 1.68 9.53 12.60
N GLN A 293 2.79 10.23 12.34
CA GLN A 293 3.35 10.24 10.99
C GLN A 293 3.84 8.84 10.64
N VAL A 294 3.27 8.26 9.60
CA VAL A 294 3.73 6.97 9.08
C VAL A 294 5.02 7.21 8.31
N LYS A 295 6.02 6.38 8.61
CA LYS A 295 7.30 6.42 7.90
C LYS A 295 7.26 5.40 6.77
N PRO A 296 7.73 5.76 5.57
CA PRO A 296 7.87 4.80 4.50
C PRO A 296 8.75 3.61 4.94
N MET A 297 8.34 2.43 4.53
CA MET A 297 9.02 1.17 4.84
C MET A 297 9.75 0.60 3.61
N VAL A 298 9.23 0.88 2.41
CA VAL A 298 9.73 0.39 1.13
C VAL A 298 10.16 1.57 0.27
N PHE A 299 11.29 1.47 -0.39
CA PHE A 299 11.86 2.54 -1.21
C PHE A 299 12.25 1.99 -2.58
N CYS A 300 11.90 2.71 -3.65
CA CYS A 300 12.44 2.43 -4.97
C CYS A 300 12.70 3.72 -5.76
N GLY A 301 13.58 3.67 -6.75
CA GLY A 301 13.75 4.72 -7.72
C GLY A 301 12.71 4.60 -8.83
N ILE A 302 12.08 5.71 -9.21
CA ILE A 302 11.16 5.80 -10.36
C ILE A 302 11.77 6.74 -11.39
N TYR A 303 11.93 6.23 -12.61
CA TYR A 303 12.54 6.96 -13.72
C TYR A 303 11.62 6.94 -14.93
N PRO A 304 11.53 8.02 -15.70
CA PRO A 304 10.80 7.98 -16.96
C PRO A 304 11.61 7.16 -17.99
N ALA A 305 10.95 6.31 -18.76
CA ALA A 305 11.62 5.55 -19.84
C ALA A 305 12.19 6.49 -20.91
N ASP A 306 11.53 7.63 -21.18
CA ASP A 306 12.05 8.75 -21.95
C ASP A 306 12.48 9.88 -21.00
N GLY A 307 13.77 10.17 -20.92
CA GLY A 307 14.32 11.23 -20.08
C GLY A 307 13.74 12.63 -20.35
N ALA A 308 13.16 12.88 -21.52
CA ALA A 308 12.46 14.13 -21.82
C ALA A 308 11.18 14.31 -20.99
N LYS A 309 10.58 13.21 -20.52
CA LYS A 309 9.37 13.22 -19.67
C LYS A 309 9.66 13.39 -18.15
N TYR A 310 10.90 13.69 -17.76
CA TYR A 310 11.25 13.94 -16.36
C TYR A 310 10.40 15.05 -15.69
N PRO A 311 10.15 16.20 -16.33
CA PRO A 311 9.26 17.22 -15.76
C PRO A 311 7.83 16.71 -15.56
N ASP A 312 7.31 15.92 -16.50
CA ASP A 312 5.96 15.35 -16.41
C ASP A 312 5.84 14.36 -15.25
N LEU A 313 6.88 13.53 -15.04
CA LEU A 313 6.96 12.62 -13.88
C LEU A 313 6.97 13.38 -12.54
N LYS A 314 7.70 14.50 -12.48
CA LYS A 314 7.71 15.36 -11.29
C LYS A 314 6.31 15.89 -10.99
N ASP A 315 5.65 16.46 -11.98
CA ASP A 315 4.30 17.02 -11.84
C ASP A 315 3.27 15.95 -11.46
N ALA A 316 3.41 14.73 -11.99
CA ALA A 316 2.56 13.61 -11.65
C ALA A 316 2.75 13.16 -10.19
N LEU A 317 4.00 13.01 -9.73
CA LEU A 317 4.30 12.66 -8.34
C LEU A 317 3.81 13.73 -7.36
N GLU A 318 3.99 15.03 -7.68
CA GLU A 318 3.46 16.12 -6.88
C GLU A 318 1.93 16.04 -6.78
N LYS A 319 1.21 15.76 -7.87
CA LYS A 319 -0.24 15.59 -7.87
C LYS A 319 -0.68 14.35 -7.09
N LEU A 320 0.02 13.23 -7.22
CA LEU A 320 -0.28 12.03 -6.44
C LEU A 320 -0.09 12.27 -4.95
N GLN A 321 0.99 12.95 -4.55
CA GLN A 321 1.27 13.29 -3.15
C GLN A 321 0.19 14.19 -2.53
N LEU A 322 -0.49 15.01 -3.34
CA LEU A 322 -1.63 15.82 -2.89
C LEU A 322 -2.79 14.93 -2.39
N ASN A 323 -2.98 13.77 -3.01
CA ASN A 323 -4.05 12.83 -2.68
C ASN A 323 -3.59 11.68 -1.79
N ASP A 324 -2.28 11.54 -1.60
CA ASP A 324 -1.67 10.48 -0.80
C ASP A 324 -0.52 11.04 0.05
N ALA A 325 -0.85 11.41 1.27
CA ALA A 325 0.11 12.01 2.22
C ALA A 325 1.21 11.03 2.68
N SER A 326 1.08 9.74 2.40
CA SER A 326 2.07 8.71 2.75
C SER A 326 3.17 8.59 1.71
N LEU A 327 2.93 9.02 0.46
CA LEU A 327 3.92 9.04 -0.60
C LEU A 327 4.98 10.11 -0.34
N THR A 328 6.22 9.69 -0.26
CA THR A 328 7.37 10.61 -0.17
C THR A 328 8.26 10.43 -1.38
N PHE A 329 8.85 11.50 -1.89
CA PHE A 329 9.81 11.41 -2.99
C PHE A 329 10.87 12.51 -2.89
N GLU A 330 12.06 12.19 -3.37
CA GLU A 330 13.20 13.08 -3.45
C GLU A 330 13.95 12.86 -4.78
N LEU A 331 14.73 13.85 -5.19
CA LEU A 331 15.49 13.77 -6.43
C LEU A 331 16.53 12.65 -6.38
N GLU A 332 16.57 11.84 -7.42
CA GLU A 332 17.57 10.80 -7.60
C GLU A 332 18.18 10.88 -9.01
N THR A 333 19.45 10.52 -9.12
CA THR A 333 20.14 10.43 -10.41
C THR A 333 20.82 9.08 -10.51
N SER A 334 20.56 8.36 -11.60
CA SER A 334 21.21 7.11 -11.95
C SER A 334 22.14 7.33 -13.15
N ALA A 335 23.31 6.73 -13.11
CA ALA A 335 24.21 6.74 -14.26
C ALA A 335 23.63 5.99 -15.48
N ALA A 336 22.78 4.98 -15.22
CA ALA A 336 22.15 4.17 -16.25
C ALA A 336 20.82 4.75 -16.76
N LEU A 337 20.00 5.38 -15.90
CA LEU A 337 18.62 5.80 -16.20
C LEU A 337 18.45 7.32 -16.26
N GLY A 338 19.46 8.10 -15.86
CA GLY A 338 19.39 9.56 -15.84
C GLY A 338 18.68 10.12 -14.59
N PHE A 339 17.86 11.17 -14.79
CA PHE A 339 17.14 11.82 -13.69
C PHE A 339 15.84 11.10 -13.38
N GLY A 340 15.56 10.92 -12.10
CA GLY A 340 14.36 10.30 -11.57
C GLY A 340 14.10 10.73 -10.12
N PHE A 341 13.30 9.94 -9.43
CA PHE A 341 12.94 10.20 -8.04
C PHE A 341 13.08 8.94 -7.19
N ARG A 342 13.68 9.08 -6.02
CA ARG A 342 13.63 8.08 -4.96
C ARG A 342 12.31 8.24 -4.22
N CYS A 343 11.43 7.24 -4.32
CA CYS A 343 10.12 7.24 -3.72
C CYS A 343 10.07 6.30 -2.51
N GLY A 344 9.35 6.73 -1.47
CA GLY A 344 9.08 5.92 -0.28
C GLY A 344 7.60 5.59 -0.18
N PHE A 345 7.30 4.33 0.15
CA PHE A 345 5.98 3.72 0.17
C PHE A 345 5.72 3.01 1.50
N LEU A 346 4.45 2.82 1.84
CA LEU A 346 4.04 2.07 3.03
C LEU A 346 4.39 0.58 2.92
N GLY A 347 4.16 0.00 1.75
CA GLY A 347 4.44 -1.38 1.44
C GLY A 347 4.53 -1.63 -0.06
N LEU A 348 4.58 -2.89 -0.46
CA LEU A 348 4.71 -3.26 -1.88
C LEU A 348 3.45 -2.95 -2.69
N LEU A 349 2.27 -3.27 -2.14
CA LEU A 349 1.00 -2.99 -2.83
C LEU A 349 0.81 -1.48 -3.04
N HIS A 350 1.19 -0.65 -2.06
CA HIS A 350 1.18 0.79 -2.21
C HIS A 350 2.10 1.24 -3.37
N MET A 351 3.32 0.68 -3.46
CA MET A 351 4.25 0.96 -4.56
C MET A 351 3.65 0.57 -5.92
N GLU A 352 3.05 -0.61 -6.03
CA GLU A 352 2.43 -1.07 -7.27
C GLU A 352 1.28 -0.16 -7.72
N ILE A 353 0.42 0.26 -6.78
CA ILE A 353 -0.69 1.15 -7.07
C ILE A 353 -0.20 2.51 -7.56
N ILE A 354 0.78 3.11 -6.89
CA ILE A 354 1.35 4.41 -7.33
C ILE A 354 1.98 4.27 -8.71
N THR A 355 2.71 3.18 -8.97
CA THR A 355 3.31 2.89 -10.28
C THR A 355 2.24 2.79 -11.36
N GLU A 356 1.20 2.00 -11.13
CA GLU A 356 0.09 1.80 -12.07
C GLU A 356 -0.70 3.10 -12.31
N ARG A 357 -0.88 3.93 -11.29
CA ARG A 357 -1.50 5.25 -11.44
C ARG A 357 -0.66 6.22 -12.28
N LEU A 358 0.68 6.21 -12.12
CA LEU A 358 1.57 7.00 -12.98
C LEU A 358 1.45 6.60 -14.46
N GLU A 359 1.32 5.30 -14.72
CA GLU A 359 1.15 4.79 -16.08
C GLU A 359 -0.24 5.11 -16.67
N ARG A 360 -1.32 4.87 -15.91
CA ARG A 360 -2.70 4.98 -16.42
C ARG A 360 -3.26 6.40 -16.37
N GLU A 361 -3.08 7.13 -15.26
CA GLU A 361 -3.66 8.47 -15.08
C GLU A 361 -2.83 9.57 -15.76
N PHE A 362 -1.50 9.37 -15.87
CA PHE A 362 -0.59 10.38 -16.40
C PHE A 362 0.09 10.00 -17.74
N ASP A 363 -0.22 8.83 -18.29
CA ASP A 363 0.35 8.31 -19.55
C ASP A 363 1.90 8.34 -19.57
N LEU A 364 2.48 7.94 -18.44
CA LEU A 364 3.93 7.88 -18.25
C LEU A 364 4.42 6.44 -18.38
N ASP A 365 5.37 6.22 -19.27
CA ASP A 365 6.14 4.97 -19.34
C ASP A 365 7.30 5.10 -18.36
N ILE A 366 7.31 4.29 -17.30
CA ILE A 366 8.25 4.40 -16.18
C ILE A 366 9.08 3.13 -15.97
N ILE A 367 10.25 3.31 -15.41
CA ILE A 367 11.15 2.24 -14.98
C ILE A 367 11.31 2.34 -13.47
N THR A 368 10.98 1.27 -12.77
CA THR A 368 11.18 1.15 -11.33
C THR A 368 12.45 0.36 -11.03
N THR A 369 13.24 0.83 -10.07
CA THR A 369 14.38 0.06 -9.56
C THR A 369 13.92 -1.00 -8.56
N THR A 370 14.81 -1.91 -8.20
CA THR A 370 14.54 -2.92 -7.19
C THR A 370 14.13 -2.27 -5.86
N PRO A 371 12.98 -2.64 -5.27
CA PRO A 371 12.58 -2.15 -3.97
C PRO A 371 13.63 -2.46 -2.91
N SER A 372 13.83 -1.55 -1.98
CA SER A 372 14.75 -1.70 -0.86
C SER A 372 14.08 -1.24 0.43
N VAL A 373 14.65 -1.63 1.54
CA VAL A 373 14.27 -1.16 2.87
C VAL A 373 15.31 -0.17 3.39
N ARG A 374 15.03 0.51 4.48
CA ARG A 374 15.98 1.43 5.09
C ARG A 374 16.88 0.69 6.07
N TYR A 375 18.18 0.69 5.81
CA TYR A 375 19.21 0.08 6.66
C TYR A 375 19.81 1.13 7.59
N ARG A 376 20.25 0.71 8.77
CA ARG A 376 20.95 1.57 9.75
C ARG A 376 22.40 1.15 9.83
N LEU A 377 23.31 2.06 9.48
CA LEU A 377 24.75 1.84 9.50
C LEU A 377 25.40 2.71 10.57
N THR A 378 26.24 2.11 11.41
CA THR A 378 27.10 2.86 12.35
C THR A 378 28.50 2.93 11.75
N MET A 379 28.98 4.15 11.54
CA MET A 379 30.26 4.42 10.91
C MET A 379 31.42 4.40 11.92
N THR A 380 32.67 4.30 11.44
CA THR A 380 33.87 4.30 12.28
C THR A 380 34.08 5.60 13.05
N ASP A 381 33.54 6.71 12.58
CA ASP A 381 33.53 8.00 13.28
C ASP A 381 32.44 8.13 14.35
N GLY A 382 31.61 7.08 14.52
CA GLY A 382 30.50 7.04 15.46
C GLY A 382 29.18 7.65 14.94
N THR A 383 29.14 8.13 13.70
CA THR A 383 27.89 8.62 13.09
C THR A 383 26.98 7.45 12.74
N VAL A 384 25.65 7.68 12.80
CA VAL A 384 24.64 6.71 12.41
C VAL A 384 23.95 7.22 11.14
N GLU A 385 24.09 6.47 10.06
CA GLU A 385 23.49 6.78 8.78
C GLU A 385 22.33 5.83 8.46
N MET A 386 21.25 6.39 7.88
CA MET A 386 20.11 5.62 7.39
C MET A 386 20.20 5.55 5.88
N ILE A 387 20.37 4.33 5.34
CA ILE A 387 20.58 4.09 3.91
C ILE A 387 19.37 3.32 3.35
N ASP A 388 18.68 3.89 2.38
CA ASP A 388 17.63 3.22 1.62
C ASP A 388 18.00 3.04 0.14
N ASN A 389 19.01 3.78 -0.34
CA ASN A 389 19.54 3.67 -1.69
C ASN A 389 20.87 2.86 -1.69
N PRO A 390 20.91 1.70 -2.39
CA PRO A 390 22.14 0.91 -2.50
C PRO A 390 23.32 1.68 -3.10
N SER A 391 23.07 2.69 -3.95
CA SER A 391 24.15 3.51 -4.54
C SER A 391 24.87 4.36 -3.50
N SER A 392 24.19 4.71 -2.41
CA SER A 392 24.75 5.47 -1.28
C SER A 392 25.45 4.60 -0.23
N TYR A 393 25.56 3.28 -0.46
CA TYR A 393 26.20 2.37 0.48
C TYR A 393 27.70 2.67 0.60
N PRO A 394 28.21 3.00 1.80
CA PRO A 394 29.60 3.41 2.01
C PRO A 394 30.57 2.26 1.84
N ASP A 395 31.87 2.59 1.79
CA ASP A 395 32.94 1.57 1.78
C ASP A 395 32.82 0.71 3.06
N PRO A 396 32.79 -0.63 2.95
CA PRO A 396 32.68 -1.54 4.09
C PRO A 396 33.75 -1.30 5.19
N SER A 397 34.92 -0.76 4.84
CA SER A 397 35.98 -0.44 5.82
C SER A 397 35.58 0.68 6.80
N ASN A 398 34.63 1.52 6.42
CA ASN A 398 34.13 2.63 7.23
C ASN A 398 32.91 2.24 8.10
N ILE A 399 32.44 1.01 8.01
CA ILE A 399 31.24 0.55 8.73
C ILE A 399 31.67 -0.29 9.93
N VAL A 400 31.19 0.07 11.11
CA VAL A 400 31.40 -0.69 12.36
C VAL A 400 30.27 -1.69 12.58
N LYS A 401 29.00 -1.26 12.31
CA LYS A 401 27.81 -2.06 12.56
C LYS A 401 26.79 -1.83 11.45
N GLN A 402 26.14 -2.90 11.03
CA GLN A 402 25.08 -2.88 10.04
C GLN A 402 23.83 -3.51 10.62
N GLU A 403 22.71 -2.85 10.44
CA GLU A 403 21.44 -3.29 10.98
C GLU A 403 20.34 -3.20 9.92
N GLU A 404 19.50 -4.21 9.85
CA GLU A 404 18.32 -4.25 8.99
C GLU A 404 17.02 -4.18 9.81
N PRO A 405 15.92 -3.66 9.25
CA PRO A 405 14.63 -3.61 9.91
C PRO A 405 14.03 -5.02 10.01
N PHE A 406 13.63 -5.39 11.23
CA PHE A 406 12.85 -6.59 11.51
C PHE A 406 11.41 -6.23 11.82
N VAL A 407 10.52 -7.09 11.40
CA VAL A 407 9.09 -7.00 11.64
C VAL A 407 8.59 -8.21 12.43
N ASP A 408 7.59 -8.01 13.25
CA ASP A 408 6.78 -9.08 13.82
C ASP A 408 5.71 -9.44 12.80
N VAL A 409 5.63 -10.72 12.45
CA VAL A 409 4.70 -11.25 11.46
C VAL A 409 3.81 -12.29 12.12
N HIS A 410 2.51 -12.10 12.04
CA HIS A 410 1.49 -13.07 12.42
C HIS A 410 0.91 -13.73 11.17
N LEU A 411 1.00 -15.05 11.09
CA LEU A 411 0.50 -15.87 9.99
C LEU A 411 -0.64 -16.73 10.50
N TYR A 412 -1.85 -16.47 10.03
CA TYR A 412 -3.04 -17.25 10.35
C TYR A 412 -3.29 -18.29 9.28
N THR A 413 -3.31 -19.56 9.67
CA THR A 413 -3.37 -20.66 8.70
C THR A 413 -4.04 -21.91 9.27
N PRO A 414 -4.74 -22.69 8.41
CA PRO A 414 -5.14 -24.05 8.78
C PRO A 414 -3.94 -24.95 9.08
N ASN A 415 -4.13 -25.92 10.01
CA ASN A 415 -3.12 -26.87 10.44
C ASN A 415 -2.36 -27.57 9.30
N ASP A 416 -3.06 -27.85 8.20
CA ASP A 416 -2.51 -28.57 7.03
C ASP A 416 -1.36 -27.81 6.35
N TYR A 417 -1.31 -26.49 6.48
CA TYR A 417 -0.31 -25.64 5.81
C TYR A 417 0.80 -25.14 6.72
N VAL A 418 0.73 -25.41 8.04
CA VAL A 418 1.71 -24.96 9.04
C VAL A 418 3.13 -25.30 8.61
N GLY A 419 3.40 -26.56 8.23
CA GLY A 419 4.74 -27.00 7.82
C GLY A 419 5.27 -26.23 6.60
N ALA A 420 4.43 -26.03 5.57
CA ALA A 420 4.84 -25.32 4.36
C ALA A 420 5.12 -23.83 4.60
N LEU A 421 4.39 -23.19 5.52
CA LEU A 421 4.60 -21.79 5.91
C LEU A 421 5.80 -21.62 6.84
N MET A 422 6.03 -22.57 7.76
CA MET A 422 7.25 -22.59 8.59
C MET A 422 8.51 -22.71 7.72
N ASP A 423 8.49 -23.58 6.71
CA ASP A 423 9.59 -23.72 5.74
C ASP A 423 9.82 -22.42 4.96
N LEU A 424 8.74 -21.73 4.55
CA LEU A 424 8.83 -20.43 3.89
C LEU A 424 9.50 -19.40 4.81
N CYS A 425 9.03 -19.26 6.04
CA CYS A 425 9.59 -18.32 7.01
C CYS A 425 11.07 -18.61 7.30
N GLN A 426 11.45 -19.87 7.40
CA GLN A 426 12.85 -20.26 7.59
C GLN A 426 13.72 -19.90 6.37
N GLN A 427 13.23 -20.11 5.14
CA GLN A 427 13.92 -19.70 3.91
C GLN A 427 14.12 -18.18 3.86
N LYS A 428 13.17 -17.40 4.42
CA LYS A 428 13.22 -15.94 4.54
C LYS A 428 13.92 -15.45 5.83
N ARG A 429 14.74 -16.30 6.47
CA ARG A 429 15.51 -16.00 7.69
C ARG A 429 14.65 -15.67 8.92
N GLY A 430 13.41 -16.14 8.94
CA GLY A 430 12.48 -15.92 10.03
C GLY A 430 12.87 -16.68 11.30
N VAL A 431 12.65 -16.06 12.44
CA VAL A 431 12.82 -16.65 13.76
C VAL A 431 11.43 -16.84 14.37
N LEU A 432 11.03 -18.08 14.61
CA LEU A 432 9.77 -18.39 15.29
C LEU A 432 9.82 -17.83 16.72
N ILE A 433 8.85 -17.02 17.06
CA ILE A 433 8.68 -16.46 18.42
C ILE A 433 7.70 -17.32 19.19
N ASP A 434 6.52 -17.59 18.61
CA ASP A 434 5.45 -18.35 19.25
C ASP A 434 4.58 -19.05 18.20
N MET A 435 3.83 -20.05 18.64
CA MET A 435 2.82 -20.74 17.83
C MET A 435 1.62 -21.02 18.73
N LYS A 436 0.47 -20.43 18.38
CA LYS A 436 -0.77 -20.58 19.15
C LYS A 436 -1.83 -21.25 18.30
N TYR A 437 -2.48 -22.26 18.84
CA TYR A 437 -3.68 -22.82 18.27
C TYR A 437 -4.86 -21.94 18.66
N LEU A 438 -5.51 -21.35 17.67
CA LEU A 438 -6.69 -20.52 17.87
C LEU A 438 -7.92 -21.39 18.11
N ASP A 439 -8.00 -22.49 17.38
CA ASP A 439 -9.00 -23.55 17.49
C ASP A 439 -8.41 -24.91 17.06
N ASP A 440 -9.26 -25.93 16.89
CA ASP A 440 -8.82 -27.29 16.46
C ASP A 440 -8.28 -27.32 15.01
N VAL A 441 -8.52 -26.28 14.21
CA VAL A 441 -8.22 -26.24 12.77
C VAL A 441 -7.17 -25.20 12.43
N ARG A 442 -7.09 -24.07 13.15
CA ARG A 442 -6.27 -22.91 12.79
C ARG A 442 -5.18 -22.58 13.82
N VAL A 443 -4.08 -22.08 13.29
CA VAL A 443 -2.87 -21.72 14.04
C VAL A 443 -2.45 -20.30 13.69
N ASP A 444 -2.05 -19.53 14.69
CA ASP A 444 -1.27 -18.29 14.57
C ASP A 444 0.21 -18.63 14.72
N LEU A 445 0.98 -18.39 13.66
CA LEU A 445 2.43 -18.50 13.66
C LEU A 445 3.04 -17.11 13.80
N HIS A 446 3.65 -16.83 14.94
CA HIS A 446 4.31 -15.57 15.22
C HIS A 446 5.81 -15.64 14.93
N TYR A 447 6.28 -14.88 13.95
CA TYR A 447 7.67 -14.83 13.49
C TYR A 447 8.25 -13.43 13.58
N ALA A 448 9.55 -13.33 13.88
CA ALA A 448 10.35 -12.15 13.55
C ALA A 448 11.05 -12.39 12.21
N LEU A 449 10.77 -11.53 11.22
CA LEU A 449 11.29 -11.61 9.86
C LEU A 449 12.03 -10.32 9.48
N PRO A 450 13.14 -10.40 8.71
CA PRO A 450 13.73 -9.21 8.11
C PRO A 450 12.79 -8.64 7.06
N LEU A 451 12.47 -7.35 7.15
CA LEU A 451 11.55 -6.68 6.21
C LEU A 451 12.00 -6.85 4.75
N GLY A 452 13.30 -6.74 4.49
CA GLY A 452 13.85 -6.89 3.14
C GLY A 452 13.65 -8.26 2.49
N GLU A 453 13.31 -9.30 3.25
CA GLU A 453 13.03 -10.65 2.71
C GLU A 453 11.54 -10.86 2.42
N ILE A 454 10.65 -10.02 2.98
CA ILE A 454 9.20 -10.14 2.76
C ILE A 454 8.64 -9.15 1.73
N VAL A 455 9.39 -8.12 1.39
CA VAL A 455 8.95 -7.06 0.47
C VAL A 455 8.70 -7.56 -0.95
N TYR A 456 9.33 -8.67 -1.40
CA TYR A 456 9.27 -9.03 -2.81
C TYR A 456 8.11 -9.96 -3.20
N ASP A 457 7.94 -11.08 -2.53
CA ASP A 457 7.09 -12.18 -3.01
C ASP A 457 6.41 -12.96 -1.89
N PHE A 458 6.56 -12.48 -0.66
CA PHE A 458 6.11 -13.22 0.51
C PHE A 458 4.59 -13.45 0.52
N PHE A 459 3.82 -12.45 0.10
CA PHE A 459 2.37 -12.55 0.00
C PHE A 459 1.93 -13.63 -1.00
N ASP A 460 2.52 -13.60 -2.21
CA ASP A 460 2.22 -14.58 -3.25
C ASP A 460 2.67 -15.99 -2.85
N ALA A 461 3.83 -16.09 -2.18
CA ALA A 461 4.33 -17.35 -1.67
C ALA A 461 3.44 -17.93 -0.57
N ILE A 462 2.91 -17.10 0.34
CA ILE A 462 1.93 -17.53 1.36
C ILE A 462 0.67 -18.05 0.68
N LYS A 463 0.08 -17.27 -0.22
CA LYS A 463 -1.14 -17.65 -0.95
C LYS A 463 -0.96 -18.95 -1.75
N SER A 464 0.14 -19.07 -2.48
CA SER A 464 0.45 -20.26 -3.26
C SER A 464 0.59 -21.50 -2.39
N ARG A 465 1.37 -21.43 -1.29
CA ARG A 465 1.64 -22.57 -0.40
C ARG A 465 0.45 -22.96 0.46
N SER A 466 -0.46 -22.04 0.74
CA SER A 466 -1.67 -22.26 1.52
C SER A 466 -2.93 -22.43 0.67
N ARG A 467 -2.83 -22.40 -0.66
CA ARG A 467 -3.97 -22.38 -1.60
C ARG A 467 -4.96 -21.25 -1.33
N GLY A 468 -4.45 -20.10 -0.83
CA GLY A 468 -5.25 -18.94 -0.50
C GLY A 468 -5.88 -18.94 0.90
N TYR A 469 -5.64 -19.98 1.72
CA TYR A 469 -6.24 -20.11 3.05
C TYR A 469 -5.44 -19.44 4.16
N ALA A 470 -4.25 -18.96 3.90
CA ALA A 470 -3.46 -18.26 4.91
C ALA A 470 -3.46 -16.75 4.66
N SER A 471 -3.56 -16.01 5.74
CA SER A 471 -3.39 -14.56 5.79
C SER A 471 -2.22 -14.18 6.69
N TYR A 472 -1.70 -12.98 6.53
CA TYR A 472 -0.67 -12.47 7.42
C TYR A 472 -0.84 -10.97 7.65
N ASP A 473 -0.30 -10.55 8.78
CA ASP A 473 -0.11 -9.14 9.13
C ASP A 473 1.29 -8.94 9.69
N TYR A 474 1.82 -7.70 9.59
CA TYR A 474 3.15 -7.41 10.09
C TYR A 474 3.25 -6.00 10.65
N GLU A 475 4.07 -5.87 11.69
CA GLU A 475 4.40 -4.58 12.29
C GLU A 475 5.91 -4.42 12.41
N PHE A 476 6.39 -3.16 12.25
CA PHE A 476 7.80 -2.86 12.50
C PHE A 476 8.14 -3.11 13.98
N LYS A 477 9.18 -3.91 14.21
CA LYS A 477 9.64 -4.21 15.56
C LYS A 477 10.88 -3.40 15.94
N GLU A 478 11.98 -3.68 15.29
CA GLU A 478 13.31 -3.14 15.65
C GLU A 478 14.32 -3.27 14.52
N TYR A 479 15.47 -2.63 14.71
CA TYR A 479 16.65 -2.88 13.88
C TYR A 479 17.54 -3.94 14.54
N ARG A 480 17.94 -4.97 13.78
CA ARG A 480 18.86 -6.03 14.23
C ARG A 480 20.12 -6.05 13.39
N GLU A 481 21.24 -6.33 14.05
CA GLU A 481 22.52 -6.51 13.39
C GLU A 481 22.50 -7.68 12.42
N SER A 482 22.99 -7.46 11.20
CA SER A 482 23.05 -8.43 10.12
C SER A 482 24.28 -8.22 9.26
N ASP A 483 24.84 -9.32 8.74
CA ASP A 483 25.99 -9.27 7.80
C ASP A 483 25.50 -8.94 6.39
N LEU A 484 25.43 -7.65 6.08
CA LEU A 484 24.90 -7.12 4.84
C LEU A 484 26.04 -6.82 3.86
N VAL A 485 25.77 -7.00 2.58
CA VAL A 485 26.71 -6.65 1.50
C VAL A 485 25.96 -5.95 0.36
N LYS A 486 26.65 -5.01 -0.27
CA LYS A 486 26.20 -4.44 -1.53
C LYS A 486 26.49 -5.41 -2.66
N LEU A 487 25.46 -5.77 -3.40
CA LEU A 487 25.52 -6.59 -4.59
C LEU A 487 25.37 -5.70 -5.82
N ASP A 488 26.43 -5.54 -6.59
CA ASP A 488 26.47 -4.75 -7.81
C ASP A 488 26.32 -5.64 -9.05
N PHE A 489 25.66 -5.13 -10.09
CA PHE A 489 25.55 -5.79 -11.39
C PHE A 489 26.29 -5.03 -12.46
N LEU A 490 27.04 -5.77 -13.27
CA LEU A 490 27.83 -5.21 -14.37
C LEU A 490 27.36 -5.82 -15.69
N LEU A 491 27.14 -4.96 -16.67
CA LEU A 491 26.85 -5.34 -18.04
C LEU A 491 28.01 -4.91 -18.95
N ASN A 492 28.58 -5.86 -19.62
CA ASN A 492 29.77 -5.65 -20.47
C ASN A 492 30.98 -5.04 -19.71
N GLY A 493 30.97 -5.12 -18.36
CA GLY A 493 31.98 -4.54 -17.49
C GLY A 493 31.60 -3.21 -16.84
N ASP A 494 30.53 -2.57 -17.31
CA ASP A 494 30.04 -1.31 -16.79
C ASP A 494 29.01 -1.57 -15.67
N PRO A 495 29.10 -0.91 -14.50
CA PRO A 495 28.16 -1.07 -13.42
C PRO A 495 26.79 -0.46 -13.78
N VAL A 496 25.72 -1.14 -13.39
CA VAL A 496 24.34 -0.67 -13.52
C VAL A 496 23.80 -0.42 -12.11
N ASP A 497 23.90 0.82 -11.67
CA ASP A 497 23.52 1.27 -10.33
C ASP A 497 22.04 1.00 -10.00
N ALA A 498 21.16 1.13 -10.98
CA ALA A 498 19.74 0.87 -10.85
C ALA A 498 19.36 -0.59 -10.50
N LEU A 499 20.29 -1.54 -10.71
CA LEU A 499 20.13 -2.95 -10.34
C LEU A 499 20.84 -3.30 -9.02
N SER A 500 21.65 -2.40 -8.46
CA SER A 500 22.36 -2.65 -7.21
C SER A 500 21.38 -2.86 -6.05
N MET A 501 21.73 -3.76 -5.14
CA MET A 501 20.90 -4.06 -3.96
C MET A 501 21.77 -4.36 -2.73
N ILE A 502 21.19 -4.17 -1.54
CA ILE A 502 21.79 -4.58 -0.28
C ILE A 502 21.15 -5.91 0.12
N VAL A 503 21.97 -6.92 0.37
CA VAL A 503 21.52 -8.28 0.66
C VAL A 503 22.30 -8.90 1.81
N PHE A 504 21.70 -9.88 2.47
CA PHE A 504 22.41 -10.71 3.44
C PHE A 504 23.50 -11.50 2.72
N ARG A 505 24.71 -11.57 3.32
CA ARG A 505 25.91 -12.12 2.66
C ARG A 505 25.73 -13.53 2.14
N ASP A 506 25.12 -14.41 2.94
CA ASP A 506 24.98 -15.81 2.56
C ASP A 506 24.02 -16.01 1.37
N ASN A 507 23.04 -15.09 1.20
CA ASN A 507 22.08 -15.11 0.10
C ASN A 507 22.63 -14.44 -1.17
N ALA A 508 23.73 -13.69 -1.08
CA ALA A 508 24.25 -12.86 -2.17
C ALA A 508 24.59 -13.64 -3.43
N TYR A 509 25.19 -14.84 -3.29
CA TYR A 509 25.53 -15.68 -4.45
C TYR A 509 24.28 -16.20 -5.17
N ALA A 510 23.32 -16.74 -4.43
CA ALA A 510 22.08 -17.30 -5.00
C ALA A 510 21.26 -16.20 -5.69
N LYS A 511 21.01 -15.07 -5.02
CA LYS A 511 20.32 -13.91 -5.60
C LYS A 511 21.07 -13.35 -6.83
N GLY A 512 22.38 -13.16 -6.72
CA GLY A 512 23.21 -12.64 -7.82
C GLY A 512 23.18 -13.54 -9.07
N ARG A 513 23.27 -14.85 -8.88
CA ARG A 513 23.19 -15.82 -9.98
C ARG A 513 21.83 -15.78 -10.67
N ARG A 514 20.75 -15.84 -9.89
CA ARG A 514 19.37 -15.85 -10.40
C ARG A 514 19.04 -14.57 -11.21
N ILE A 515 19.46 -13.40 -10.71
CA ILE A 515 19.33 -12.13 -11.43
C ILE A 515 20.14 -12.15 -12.73
N CYS A 516 21.38 -12.63 -12.72
CA CYS A 516 22.19 -12.76 -13.93
C CYS A 516 21.53 -13.67 -14.97
N GLU A 517 20.92 -14.79 -14.55
CA GLU A 517 20.17 -15.71 -15.42
C GLU A 517 18.95 -14.99 -16.04
N LYS A 518 18.13 -14.30 -15.24
CA LYS A 518 16.97 -13.53 -15.74
C LYS A 518 17.38 -12.41 -16.69
N LEU A 519 18.42 -11.65 -16.36
CA LEU A 519 18.95 -10.61 -17.25
C LEU A 519 19.44 -11.20 -18.57
N ARG A 520 20.14 -12.36 -18.55
CA ARG A 520 20.58 -13.05 -19.76
C ARG A 520 19.41 -13.37 -20.67
N ASP A 521 18.28 -13.80 -20.10
CA ASP A 521 17.12 -14.27 -20.85
C ASP A 521 16.25 -13.12 -21.40
N ASN A 522 16.26 -11.95 -20.72
CA ASN A 522 15.47 -10.79 -21.10
C ASN A 522 16.26 -9.72 -21.90
N ILE A 523 17.59 -9.75 -21.86
CA ILE A 523 18.38 -8.84 -22.69
C ILE A 523 18.46 -9.35 -24.13
N PRO A 524 18.06 -8.55 -25.14
CA PRO A 524 18.10 -8.96 -26.54
C PRO A 524 19.52 -9.22 -27.01
N ARG A 525 19.69 -10.26 -27.83
CA ARG A 525 21.00 -10.58 -28.42
C ARG A 525 21.49 -9.47 -29.34
N THR A 526 22.72 -9.05 -29.14
CA THR A 526 23.39 -8.07 -29.99
C THR A 526 24.41 -8.74 -30.92
N LEU A 527 25.14 -7.94 -31.69
CA LEU A 527 26.21 -8.45 -32.59
C LEU A 527 27.46 -8.88 -31.83
N PHE A 528 27.56 -8.58 -30.53
CA PHE A 528 28.65 -9.00 -29.63
C PHE A 528 28.10 -9.67 -28.38
N GLU A 529 28.95 -10.36 -27.64
CA GLU A 529 28.59 -11.00 -26.38
C GLU A 529 28.49 -9.97 -25.26
N ILE A 530 27.43 -10.07 -24.47
CA ILE A 530 27.24 -9.22 -23.30
C ILE A 530 27.44 -10.10 -22.05
N PRO A 531 28.56 -9.98 -21.32
CA PRO A 531 28.68 -10.58 -20.01
C PRO A 531 27.82 -9.82 -19.00
N VAL A 532 26.98 -10.56 -18.29
CA VAL A 532 26.19 -10.12 -17.15
C VAL A 532 26.86 -10.67 -15.90
N GLN A 533 27.24 -9.82 -14.97
CA GLN A 533 28.04 -10.22 -13.82
C GLN A 533 27.45 -9.63 -12.54
N ALA A 534 27.46 -10.40 -11.47
CA ALA A 534 27.17 -9.94 -10.12
C ALA A 534 28.47 -9.88 -9.32
N ALA A 535 28.67 -8.79 -8.56
CA ALA A 535 29.92 -8.54 -7.82
C ALA A 535 29.65 -7.99 -6.41
N ILE A 536 30.51 -8.32 -5.47
CA ILE A 536 30.57 -7.75 -4.13
C ILE A 536 31.93 -7.09 -3.95
N GLY A 537 31.98 -5.77 -3.69
CA GLY A 537 33.24 -5.04 -3.51
C GLY A 537 34.20 -5.21 -4.68
N GLY A 538 33.69 -5.26 -5.92
CA GLY A 538 34.50 -5.47 -7.13
C GLY A 538 34.85 -6.94 -7.44
N LYS A 539 34.60 -7.90 -6.52
CA LYS A 539 34.83 -9.33 -6.77
C LYS A 539 33.62 -9.95 -7.42
N ILE A 540 33.75 -10.46 -8.63
CA ILE A 540 32.70 -11.17 -9.36
C ILE A 540 32.39 -12.48 -8.64
N ILE A 541 31.11 -12.67 -8.28
CA ILE A 541 30.59 -13.86 -7.61
C ILE A 541 29.75 -14.73 -8.54
N ALA A 542 29.04 -14.14 -9.51
CA ALA A 542 28.25 -14.86 -10.51
C ALA A 542 28.43 -14.22 -11.89
N ARG A 543 28.30 -15.02 -12.94
CA ARG A 543 28.42 -14.55 -14.32
C ARG A 543 27.57 -15.39 -15.26
N GLU A 544 26.82 -14.70 -16.11
CA GLU A 544 26.11 -15.22 -17.26
C GLU A 544 26.52 -14.48 -18.53
N THR A 545 26.18 -14.98 -19.71
CA THR A 545 26.55 -14.34 -20.96
C THR A 545 25.40 -14.38 -21.98
N VAL A 546 24.95 -13.21 -22.41
CA VAL A 546 24.04 -13.08 -23.56
C VAL A 546 24.84 -13.36 -24.84
N LYS A 547 24.53 -14.45 -25.53
CA LYS A 547 25.27 -14.88 -26.71
C LYS A 547 25.08 -13.91 -27.88
N ALA A 548 26.14 -13.56 -28.60
CA ALA A 548 26.05 -12.74 -29.80
C ALA A 548 25.19 -13.39 -30.90
N MET A 549 24.50 -12.54 -31.66
CA MET A 549 23.88 -13.00 -32.92
C MET A 549 24.95 -13.53 -33.87
N ARG A 550 24.76 -14.72 -34.43
CA ARG A 550 25.62 -15.28 -35.46
C ARG A 550 25.14 -14.80 -36.81
N LYS A 551 25.95 -13.98 -37.50
CA LYS A 551 25.80 -13.74 -38.92
C LYS A 551 26.59 -14.83 -39.64
N ASP A 552 25.94 -15.64 -40.46
CA ASP A 552 26.62 -16.66 -41.26
C ASP A 552 27.43 -15.96 -42.39
N VAL A 553 28.69 -15.64 -42.06
CA VAL A 553 29.61 -15.02 -43.02
C VAL A 553 30.15 -16.03 -44.04
N LEU A 554 29.87 -17.34 -43.83
CA LEU A 554 30.33 -18.41 -44.70
C LEU A 554 29.26 -18.83 -45.73
N ALA A 555 28.02 -18.36 -45.61
CA ALA A 555 26.91 -18.70 -46.53
C ALA A 555 27.18 -18.39 -48.00
N LYS A 556 28.03 -17.39 -48.26
CA LYS A 556 28.45 -17.00 -49.60
C LYS A 556 29.79 -17.61 -50.06
N CYS A 557 30.39 -18.52 -49.27
CA CYS A 557 31.64 -19.17 -49.64
C CYS A 557 31.35 -20.51 -50.34
N TYR A 558 31.20 -20.45 -51.63
CA TYR A 558 31.15 -21.64 -52.51
C TYR A 558 32.58 -22.17 -52.68
N GLY A 559 32.80 -23.46 -52.33
CA GLY A 559 34.08 -24.18 -52.55
C GLY A 559 34.94 -24.36 -51.30
N GLY A 560 35.89 -25.27 -51.35
CA GLY A 560 36.70 -25.81 -50.22
C GLY A 560 37.85 -24.91 -49.75
N ASP A 561 37.85 -23.59 -50.03
CA ASP A 561 38.94 -22.68 -49.61
C ASP A 561 38.90 -22.46 -48.08
N ILE A 562 39.64 -23.30 -47.37
CA ILE A 562 39.76 -23.28 -45.91
C ILE A 562 40.42 -21.99 -45.41
N SER A 563 41.38 -21.43 -46.19
CA SER A 563 42.13 -20.23 -45.82
C SER A 563 41.24 -18.99 -45.84
N ARG A 564 40.34 -18.89 -46.82
CA ARG A 564 39.35 -17.80 -46.94
C ARG A 564 38.30 -17.87 -45.83
N LYS A 565 37.85 -19.09 -45.50
CA LYS A 565 36.91 -19.32 -44.40
C LYS A 565 37.51 -18.89 -43.04
N LYS A 566 38.78 -19.27 -42.78
CA LYS A 566 39.49 -18.84 -41.56
C LYS A 566 39.67 -17.33 -41.49
N LYS A 567 40.10 -16.66 -42.57
CA LYS A 567 40.23 -15.20 -42.62
C LYS A 567 38.91 -14.45 -42.37
N LEU A 568 37.81 -14.95 -42.91
CA LEU A 568 36.50 -14.34 -42.69
C LEU A 568 36.04 -14.49 -41.24
N LEU A 569 36.27 -15.66 -40.62
CA LEU A 569 35.97 -15.88 -39.20
C LEU A 569 36.85 -15.03 -38.27
N GLU A 570 38.14 -14.86 -38.61
CA GLU A 570 39.05 -13.97 -37.84
C GLU A 570 38.58 -12.51 -37.95
N LYS A 571 38.27 -11.99 -39.14
CA LYS A 571 37.71 -10.65 -39.32
C LYS A 571 36.41 -10.44 -38.55
N GLN A 572 35.54 -11.47 -38.52
CA GLN A 572 34.30 -11.41 -37.73
C GLN A 572 34.62 -11.34 -36.25
N LYS A 573 35.58 -12.11 -35.76
CA LYS A 573 36.02 -12.10 -34.37
C LYS A 573 36.62 -10.75 -33.96
N GLU A 574 37.48 -10.16 -34.80
CA GLU A 574 38.04 -8.83 -34.58
C GLU A 574 36.96 -7.72 -34.62
N GLY A 575 36.04 -7.80 -35.57
CA GLY A 575 34.91 -6.88 -35.69
C GLY A 575 34.01 -6.91 -34.45
N LYS A 576 33.72 -8.11 -33.93
CA LYS A 576 32.96 -8.27 -32.68
C LYS A 576 33.71 -7.71 -31.46
N LYS A 577 35.06 -7.89 -31.41
CA LYS A 577 35.90 -7.32 -30.33
C LYS A 577 35.86 -5.79 -30.34
N LYS A 578 35.94 -5.16 -31.54
CA LYS A 578 35.85 -3.69 -31.68
C LYS A 578 34.45 -3.19 -31.33
N MET A 579 33.39 -3.87 -31.78
CA MET A 579 31.99 -3.51 -31.43
C MET A 579 31.72 -3.60 -29.95
N ARG A 580 32.31 -4.59 -29.25
CA ARG A 580 32.21 -4.71 -27.80
C ARG A 580 32.86 -3.54 -27.05
N GLN A 581 33.96 -2.97 -27.58
CA GLN A 581 34.65 -1.83 -26.98
C GLN A 581 33.93 -0.49 -27.20
N LEU A 582 33.09 -0.40 -28.22
CA LEU A 582 32.42 0.84 -28.65
C LEU A 582 30.91 0.83 -28.40
N GLY A 583 30.32 -0.35 -28.11
CA GLY A 583 28.88 -0.50 -27.96
C GLY A 583 28.42 -0.26 -26.53
N SER A 584 27.60 0.75 -26.32
CA SER A 584 26.79 0.86 -25.11
C SER A 584 25.69 -0.21 -25.13
N VAL A 585 25.46 -0.86 -23.99
CA VAL A 585 24.36 -1.81 -23.81
C VAL A 585 23.20 -1.05 -23.20
N SER A 586 22.15 -0.83 -23.99
CA SER A 586 20.88 -0.32 -23.46
C SER A 586 20.10 -1.47 -22.82
N LEU A 587 19.67 -1.31 -21.59
CA LEU A 587 18.76 -2.22 -20.91
C LEU A 587 17.33 -1.86 -21.29
N PRO A 588 16.54 -2.79 -21.84
CA PRO A 588 15.12 -2.57 -22.05
C PRO A 588 14.36 -2.54 -20.71
N SER A 589 13.24 -1.83 -20.64
CA SER A 589 12.36 -1.74 -19.46
C SER A 589 11.92 -3.12 -18.95
N GLU A 590 11.69 -4.05 -19.88
CA GLU A 590 11.31 -5.43 -19.57
C GLU A 590 12.37 -6.19 -18.74
N ALA A 591 13.66 -5.84 -18.90
CA ALA A 591 14.73 -6.46 -18.13
C ALA A 591 14.70 -6.02 -16.65
N PHE A 592 14.32 -4.77 -16.37
CA PHE A 592 14.10 -4.31 -14.98
C PHE A 592 12.87 -4.97 -14.36
N THR A 593 11.76 -5.01 -15.09
CA THR A 593 10.53 -5.68 -14.65
C THR A 593 10.75 -7.17 -14.39
N ALA A 594 11.56 -7.85 -15.21
CA ALA A 594 11.90 -9.26 -15.00
C ALA A 594 12.71 -9.50 -13.73
N VAL A 595 13.54 -8.55 -13.30
CA VAL A 595 14.27 -8.63 -12.03
C VAL A 595 13.32 -8.48 -10.84
N LEU A 596 12.28 -7.64 -10.95
CA LEU A 596 11.27 -7.47 -9.90
C LEU A 596 10.44 -8.74 -9.67
N LYS A 597 10.18 -9.54 -10.71
CA LYS A 597 9.43 -10.80 -10.65
C LYS A 597 10.31 -12.01 -10.33
N LEU A 598 11.30 -11.85 -9.46
CA LEU A 598 12.33 -12.86 -9.20
C LEU A 598 11.79 -14.19 -8.67
N ASP A 599 10.73 -14.17 -7.92
CA ASP A 599 10.28 -15.33 -7.14
C ASP A 599 8.88 -15.87 -7.52
N SER A 600 8.20 -15.26 -8.53
CA SER A 600 6.82 -15.62 -8.89
C SER A 600 6.67 -16.82 -9.84
N THR A 601 7.77 -17.36 -10.39
CA THR A 601 7.70 -18.52 -11.30
C THR A 601 8.97 -19.33 -11.22
N ASP A 602 9.00 -20.36 -10.38
CA ASP A 602 9.73 -21.62 -10.59
C ASP A 602 9.70 -22.47 -9.31
N ASP A 603 8.61 -23.28 -9.18
CA ASP A 603 8.62 -24.64 -8.63
C ASP A 603 7.57 -25.47 -9.36
#